data_bde7e8778c6e3c2ee847e26fb14f321b
#
_entry.id   bde7e8778c6e3c2ee847e26fb14f321b
#
_cell.length_a   1.000
_cell.length_b   1.000
_cell.length_c   1.000
_cell.angle_alpha   90.00
_cell.angle_beta   90.00
_cell.angle_gamma   90.00
#
_symmetry.space_group_name_H-M   'P 1'
#
loop_
_entity.id
_entity.type
_entity.pdbx_description
1 polymer ?
#
loop_
_entity_poly.entity_id
_entity_poly.type
_entity_poly.pdbx_seq_one_letter_code
_entity_poly.pdbx_strand_id
1 'polypeptide(L)'
;MLANKGYAAYANNKVMTASPAELTLMLYEGAIKFSNIAVEAIEAKIYRSHDNIIKVEHIIEEFQSTLNHKYPVAKDFDEVYNYLMMRLQEANMKKDKEIMEEVLKHLRTMRDTWKQVMKLAHTQQ
;
A
#
# COMPACT_ATOMS: atom_id res chain seq x y z
N MET A 1 24.09 -10.51 13.03
CA MET A 1 24.13 -9.08 12.98
C MET A 1 23.08 -8.49 13.88
N LEU A 2 23.53 -7.97 14.99
CA LEU A 2 22.70 -7.50 16.10
C LEU A 2 21.74 -6.37 15.68
N ALA A 3 22.18 -5.47 14.81
CA ALA A 3 21.36 -4.33 14.36
C ALA A 3 20.10 -4.77 13.61
N ASN A 4 20.21 -5.82 12.76
CA ASN A 4 19.06 -6.34 12.00
C ASN A 4 18.05 -7.05 12.91
N LYS A 5 18.52 -7.77 13.92
CA LYS A 5 17.65 -8.43 14.88
C LYS A 5 16.88 -7.43 15.74
N GLY A 6 17.54 -6.35 16.18
CA GLY A 6 16.90 -5.29 16.93
C GLY A 6 15.82 -4.57 16.14
N TYR A 7 16.10 -4.28 14.88
CA TYR A 7 15.13 -3.64 13.99
C TYR A 7 13.93 -4.53 13.73
N ALA A 8 14.16 -5.82 13.46
CA ALA A 8 13.09 -6.78 13.22
C ALA A 8 12.19 -6.96 14.45
N ALA A 9 12.77 -7.02 15.66
CA ALA A 9 12.01 -7.10 16.89
C ALA A 9 11.17 -5.85 17.12
N TYR A 10 11.72 -4.67 16.87
CA TYR A 10 10.99 -3.40 16.96
C TYR A 10 9.82 -3.37 15.99
N ALA A 11 10.04 -3.72 14.72
CA ALA A 11 9.01 -3.74 13.69
C ALA A 11 7.90 -4.74 14.04
N ASN A 12 8.25 -5.94 14.52
CA ASN A 12 7.27 -6.93 14.95
C ASN A 12 6.43 -6.43 16.13
N ASN A 13 7.06 -5.81 17.13
CA ASN A 13 6.33 -5.26 18.26
C ASN A 13 5.37 -4.15 17.82
N LYS A 14 5.78 -3.29 16.90
CA LYS A 14 4.93 -2.25 16.36
C LYS A 14 3.68 -2.82 15.68
N VAL A 15 3.83 -3.86 14.88
CA VAL A 15 2.71 -4.54 14.22
C VAL A 15 1.79 -5.18 15.25
N MET A 16 2.35 -5.90 16.22
CA MET A 16 1.57 -6.64 17.21
C MET A 16 0.78 -5.74 18.16
N THR A 17 1.26 -4.51 18.39
CA THR A 17 0.60 -3.56 19.28
C THR A 17 -0.24 -2.52 18.54
N ALA A 18 -0.20 -2.51 17.21
CA ALA A 18 -0.92 -1.53 16.42
C ALA A 18 -2.44 -1.76 16.47
N SER A 19 -3.20 -0.68 16.50
CA SER A 19 -4.65 -0.72 16.34
C SER A 19 -4.98 -1.09 14.89
N PRO A 20 -6.24 -1.52 14.58
CA PRO A 20 -6.66 -1.76 13.21
C PRO A 20 -6.42 -0.57 12.28
N ALA A 21 -6.65 0.65 12.77
CA ALA A 21 -6.42 1.87 11.98
C ALA A 21 -4.92 2.06 11.67
N GLU A 22 -4.07 1.80 12.65
CA GLU A 22 -2.61 1.87 12.47
C GLU A 22 -2.11 0.80 11.51
N LEU A 23 -2.68 -0.41 11.56
CA LEU A 23 -2.35 -1.48 10.62
C LEU A 23 -2.71 -1.09 9.19
N THR A 24 -3.88 -0.46 8.99
CA THR A 24 -4.27 0.05 7.68
C THR A 24 -3.28 1.08 7.16
N LEU A 25 -2.85 2.01 8.02
CA LEU A 25 -1.83 3.00 7.66
C LEU A 25 -0.52 2.33 7.27
N MET A 26 -0.10 1.31 8.01
CA MET A 26 1.12 0.55 7.70
C MET A 26 1.03 -0.15 6.35
N LEU A 27 -0.16 -0.63 5.97
CA LEU A 27 -0.37 -1.23 4.65
C LEU A 27 -0.22 -0.17 3.53
N TYR A 28 -0.78 1.02 3.70
CA TYR A 28 -0.58 2.10 2.72
C TYR A 28 0.90 2.47 2.60
N GLU A 29 1.59 2.60 3.71
CA GLU A 29 3.01 2.92 3.71
C GLU A 29 3.85 1.83 3.06
N GLY A 30 3.50 0.56 3.30
CA GLY A 30 4.13 -0.59 2.65
C GLY A 30 3.91 -0.57 1.13
N ALA A 31 2.68 -0.31 0.70
CA ALA A 31 2.35 -0.22 -0.73
C ALA A 31 3.14 0.90 -1.41
N ILE A 32 3.28 2.05 -0.75
CA ILE A 32 4.07 3.18 -1.25
C ILE A 32 5.55 2.79 -1.35
N LYS A 33 6.08 2.17 -0.30
CA LYS A 33 7.48 1.72 -0.27
C LYS A 33 7.79 0.78 -1.43
N PHE A 34 6.97 -0.26 -1.60
CA PHE A 34 7.21 -1.24 -2.67
C PHE A 34 7.00 -0.63 -4.05
N SER A 35 6.05 0.31 -4.20
CA SER A 35 5.85 1.03 -5.46
C SER A 35 7.06 1.89 -5.80
N ASN A 36 7.67 2.59 -4.83
CA ASN A 36 8.89 3.35 -5.04
C ASN A 36 10.04 2.46 -5.48
N ILE A 37 10.20 1.30 -4.84
CA ILE A 37 11.24 0.34 -5.22
C ILE A 37 10.98 -0.17 -6.65
N ALA A 38 9.72 -0.42 -7.01
CA ALA A 38 9.37 -0.87 -8.35
C ALA A 38 9.71 0.19 -9.40
N VAL A 39 9.41 1.47 -9.14
CA VAL A 39 9.77 2.57 -10.04
C VAL A 39 11.27 2.60 -10.29
N GLU A 40 12.06 2.56 -9.22
CA GLU A 40 13.52 2.58 -9.31
C GLU A 40 14.05 1.35 -10.06
N ALA A 41 13.48 0.19 -9.79
CA ALA A 41 13.90 -1.07 -10.43
C ALA A 41 13.56 -1.07 -11.93
N ILE A 42 12.42 -0.54 -12.33
CA ILE A 42 12.04 -0.41 -13.76
C ILE A 42 13.05 0.49 -14.46
N GLU A 43 13.36 1.64 -13.87
CA GLU A 43 14.31 2.60 -14.43
C GLU A 43 15.70 1.99 -14.59
N ALA A 44 16.14 1.21 -13.62
CA ALA A 44 17.44 0.53 -13.62
C ALA A 44 17.42 -0.79 -14.40
N LYS A 45 16.28 -1.21 -14.93
CA LYS A 45 16.08 -2.48 -15.67
C LYS A 45 16.46 -3.71 -14.84
N ILE A 46 16.06 -3.70 -13.58
CA ILE A 46 16.35 -4.79 -12.62
C ILE A 46 15.08 -5.64 -12.42
N TYR A 47 15.25 -6.96 -12.30
CA TYR A 47 14.15 -7.91 -12.12
C TYR A 47 13.30 -7.67 -10.88
N ARG A 48 13.81 -6.98 -9.88
CA ARG A 48 13.09 -6.69 -8.63
C ARG A 48 11.80 -5.91 -8.84
N SER A 49 11.61 -5.28 -10.01
CA SER A 49 10.37 -4.57 -10.31
C SER A 49 9.16 -5.50 -10.22
N HIS A 50 9.25 -6.71 -10.79
CA HIS A 50 8.15 -7.68 -10.75
C HIS A 50 7.76 -8.03 -9.31
N ASP A 51 8.71 -8.44 -8.51
CA ASP A 51 8.45 -8.88 -7.13
C ASP A 51 7.81 -7.77 -6.29
N ASN A 52 8.28 -6.54 -6.46
CA ASN A 52 7.76 -5.41 -5.71
C ASN A 52 6.36 -5.01 -6.18
N ILE A 53 6.08 -5.09 -7.48
CA ILE A 53 4.72 -4.85 -8.00
C ILE A 53 3.75 -5.90 -7.43
N ILE A 54 4.15 -7.17 -7.40
CA ILE A 54 3.32 -8.23 -6.83
C ILE A 54 3.04 -7.97 -5.34
N LYS A 55 4.00 -7.47 -4.60
CA LYS A 55 3.79 -7.11 -3.19
C LYS A 55 2.73 -6.00 -3.06
N VAL A 56 2.74 -5.02 -3.94
CA VAL A 56 1.70 -3.98 -3.96
C VAL A 56 0.34 -4.59 -4.27
N GLU A 57 0.27 -5.47 -5.27
CA GLU A 57 -0.98 -6.16 -5.62
C GLU A 57 -1.54 -6.93 -4.42
N HIS A 58 -0.71 -7.65 -3.67
CA HIS A 58 -1.14 -8.37 -2.48
C HIS A 58 -1.71 -7.43 -1.41
N ILE A 59 -1.14 -6.25 -1.26
CA ILE A 59 -1.65 -5.25 -0.33
C ILE A 59 -3.03 -4.74 -0.78
N ILE A 60 -3.20 -4.48 -2.07
CA ILE A 60 -4.51 -4.07 -2.61
C ILE A 60 -5.55 -5.18 -2.39
N GLU A 61 -5.18 -6.43 -2.63
CA GLU A 61 -6.07 -7.58 -2.35
C GLU A 61 -6.46 -7.64 -0.88
N GLU A 62 -5.54 -7.35 0.03
CA GLU A 62 -5.82 -7.29 1.46
C GLU A 62 -6.85 -6.20 1.78
N PHE A 63 -6.72 -5.02 1.18
CA PHE A 63 -7.73 -3.97 1.34
C PHE A 63 -9.10 -4.43 0.84
N GLN A 64 -9.14 -5.10 -0.31
CA GLN A 64 -10.40 -5.61 -0.87
C GLN A 64 -11.03 -6.67 0.02
N SER A 65 -10.23 -7.57 0.58
CA SER A 65 -10.72 -8.66 1.42
C SER A 65 -11.29 -8.18 2.76
N THR A 66 -10.79 -7.06 3.27
CA THR A 66 -11.22 -6.52 4.57
C THR A 66 -12.29 -5.43 4.45
N LEU A 67 -12.66 -5.08 3.23
CA LEU A 67 -13.65 -4.04 2.98
C LEU A 67 -15.04 -4.48 3.45
N ASN A 68 -15.69 -3.64 4.27
CA ASN A 68 -17.01 -3.95 4.80
C ASN A 68 -18.10 -3.48 3.84
N HIS A 69 -18.66 -4.40 3.08
CA HIS A 69 -19.67 -4.14 2.04
C HIS A 69 -21.05 -3.74 2.60
N LYS A 70 -21.21 -3.73 3.91
CA LYS A 70 -22.44 -3.19 4.53
C LYS A 70 -22.55 -1.68 4.37
N TYR A 71 -21.42 -0.99 4.18
CA TYR A 71 -21.41 0.45 3.96
C TYR A 71 -21.51 0.76 2.46
N PRO A 72 -22.39 1.67 2.06
CA PRO A 72 -22.54 2.02 0.63
C PRO A 72 -21.24 2.50 -0.03
N VAL A 73 -20.38 3.19 0.72
CA VAL A 73 -19.10 3.71 0.23
C VAL A 73 -18.12 2.60 -0.15
N ALA A 74 -18.34 1.37 0.35
CA ALA A 74 -17.46 0.23 0.04
C ALA A 74 -17.37 -0.04 -1.46
N LYS A 75 -18.47 0.17 -2.19
CA LYS A 75 -18.48 0.00 -3.65
C LYS A 75 -17.49 0.94 -4.33
N ASP A 76 -17.45 2.21 -3.88
CA ASP A 76 -16.55 3.21 -4.44
C ASP A 76 -15.09 2.86 -4.17
N PHE A 77 -14.78 2.42 -2.96
CA PHE A 77 -13.43 1.95 -2.62
C PHE A 77 -13.03 0.75 -3.46
N ASP A 78 -13.94 -0.20 -3.64
CA ASP A 78 -13.66 -1.39 -4.43
C ASP A 78 -13.37 -1.05 -5.89
N GLU A 79 -14.07 -0.08 -6.45
CA GLU A 79 -13.80 0.42 -7.80
C GLU A 79 -12.39 1.00 -7.92
N VAL A 80 -11.95 1.77 -6.91
CA VAL A 80 -10.59 2.31 -6.88
C VAL A 80 -9.55 1.19 -6.80
N TYR A 81 -9.78 0.20 -5.94
CA TYR A 81 -8.86 -0.94 -5.80
C TYR A 81 -8.78 -1.74 -7.09
N ASN A 82 -9.90 -1.99 -7.75
CA ASN A 82 -9.92 -2.68 -9.05
C ASN A 82 -9.13 -1.89 -10.11
N TYR A 83 -9.29 -0.58 -10.13
CA TYR A 83 -8.53 0.28 -11.03
C TYR A 83 -7.03 0.18 -10.77
N LEU A 84 -6.63 0.25 -9.51
CA LEU A 84 -5.22 0.14 -9.13
C LEU A 84 -4.64 -1.23 -9.51
N MET A 85 -5.40 -2.31 -9.30
CA MET A 85 -4.98 -3.65 -9.72
C MET A 85 -4.73 -3.72 -11.23
N MET A 86 -5.65 -3.17 -12.01
CA MET A 86 -5.51 -3.13 -13.47
C MET A 86 -4.25 -2.36 -13.88
N ARG A 87 -4.01 -1.21 -13.27
CA ARG A 87 -2.84 -0.39 -13.59
C ARG A 87 -1.55 -1.07 -13.17
N LEU A 88 -1.54 -1.72 -12.01
CA LEU A 88 -0.37 -2.49 -11.54
C LEU A 88 -0.02 -3.62 -12.49
N GLN A 89 -1.01 -4.37 -12.95
CA GLN A 89 -0.81 -5.45 -13.91
C GLN A 89 -0.27 -4.93 -15.23
N GLU A 90 -0.80 -3.82 -15.73
CA GLU A 90 -0.32 -3.18 -16.95
C GLU A 90 1.12 -2.66 -16.79
N ALA A 91 1.40 -2.00 -15.66
CA ALA A 91 2.74 -1.52 -15.36
C ALA A 91 3.75 -2.66 -15.33
N ASN A 92 3.37 -3.79 -14.74
CA ASN A 92 4.24 -4.96 -14.64
C ASN A 92 4.48 -5.59 -16.01
N MET A 93 3.44 -5.74 -16.82
CA MET A 93 3.55 -6.32 -18.14
C MET A 93 4.42 -5.48 -19.08
N LYS A 94 4.25 -4.17 -19.06
CA LYS A 94 4.96 -3.23 -19.92
C LYS A 94 6.26 -2.71 -19.32
N LYS A 95 6.48 -2.94 -18.02
CA LYS A 95 7.55 -2.31 -17.24
C LYS A 95 7.53 -0.79 -17.40
N ASP A 96 6.33 -0.23 -17.23
CA ASP A 96 6.06 1.19 -17.48
C ASP A 96 6.16 1.97 -16.16
N LYS A 97 7.22 2.77 -16.06
CA LYS A 97 7.49 3.61 -14.90
C LYS A 97 6.39 4.64 -14.66
N GLU A 98 5.86 5.23 -15.72
CA GLU A 98 4.84 6.28 -15.61
C GLU A 98 3.54 5.74 -15.02
N ILE A 99 3.15 4.51 -15.39
CA ILE A 99 1.99 3.86 -14.80
C ILE A 99 2.21 3.61 -13.31
N MET A 100 3.41 3.16 -12.92
CA MET A 100 3.74 2.98 -11.51
C MET A 100 3.73 4.30 -10.74
N GLU A 101 4.17 5.37 -11.34
CA GLU A 101 4.12 6.71 -10.72
C GLU A 101 2.68 7.18 -10.51
N GLU A 102 1.78 6.86 -11.44
CA GLU A 102 0.36 7.13 -11.29
C GLU A 102 -0.21 6.35 -10.09
N VAL A 103 0.08 5.05 -10.00
CA VAL A 103 -0.34 4.23 -8.86
C VAL A 103 0.18 4.82 -7.56
N LEU A 104 1.44 5.21 -7.55
CA LEU A 104 2.10 5.79 -6.37
C LEU A 104 1.41 7.09 -5.93
N LYS A 105 1.02 7.93 -6.87
CA LYS A 105 0.28 9.15 -6.59
C LYS A 105 -1.05 8.86 -5.91
N HIS A 106 -1.80 7.90 -6.42
CA HIS A 106 -3.06 7.48 -5.81
C HIS A 106 -2.86 6.93 -4.40
N LEU A 107 -1.85 6.10 -4.21
CA LEU A 107 -1.56 5.52 -2.89
C LEU A 107 -1.19 6.60 -1.86
N ARG A 108 -0.41 7.59 -2.27
CA ARG A 108 -0.07 8.72 -1.40
C ARG A 108 -1.30 9.52 -0.99
N THR A 109 -2.18 9.79 -1.93
CA THR A 109 -3.44 10.49 -1.67
C THR A 109 -4.30 9.68 -0.69
N MET A 110 -4.41 8.38 -0.90
CA MET A 110 -5.19 7.51 -0.02
C MET A 110 -4.59 7.45 1.39
N ARG A 111 -3.26 7.35 1.50
CA ARG A 111 -2.57 7.40 2.79
C ARG A 111 -2.85 8.70 3.53
N ASP A 112 -2.72 9.81 2.84
CA ASP A 112 -2.91 11.13 3.45
C ASP A 112 -4.35 11.32 3.90
N THR A 113 -5.31 10.86 3.10
CA THR A 113 -6.72 10.85 3.47
C THR A 113 -6.96 10.00 4.71
N TRP A 114 -6.35 8.81 4.76
CA TRP A 114 -6.47 7.93 5.93
C TRP A 114 -5.91 8.56 7.19
N LYS A 115 -4.77 9.24 7.10
CA LYS A 115 -4.20 9.98 8.22
C LYS A 115 -5.15 11.04 8.75
N GLN A 116 -5.85 11.75 7.85
CA GLN A 116 -6.86 12.73 8.22
C GLN A 116 -8.02 12.07 8.97
N VAL A 117 -8.50 10.94 8.46
CA VAL A 117 -9.57 10.16 9.10
C VAL A 117 -9.17 9.75 10.51
N MET A 118 -7.95 9.21 10.67
CA MET A 118 -7.44 8.81 11.98
C MET A 118 -7.37 9.98 12.95
N LYS A 119 -6.90 11.12 12.48
CA LYS A 119 -6.78 12.33 13.28
C LYS A 119 -8.15 12.82 13.76
N LEU A 120 -9.15 12.85 12.87
CA LEU A 120 -10.51 13.27 13.20
C LEU A 120 -11.16 12.30 14.20
N ALA A 121 -11.00 11.00 13.99
CA ALA A 121 -11.53 9.99 14.91
C ALA A 121 -10.92 10.15 16.31
N HIS A 122 -9.63 10.44 16.40
CA HIS A 122 -8.95 10.63 17.68
C HIS A 122 -9.43 11.88 18.42
N THR A 123 -9.71 12.97 17.70
CA THR A 123 -10.17 14.20 18.30
C THR A 123 -11.63 14.16 18.77
N GLN A 124 -12.41 13.21 18.27
CA GLN A 124 -13.82 13.03 18.67
C GLN A 124 -13.97 12.18 19.94
N GLN A 125 -12.89 11.60 20.42
CA GLN A 125 -12.88 10.87 21.67
C GLN A 125 -12.54 11.81 22.84
#